data_98c0efbb4702ccaa6349db82f1d4beb4
#
_entry.id   98c0efbb4702ccaa6349db82f1d4beb4
#
_cell.length_a   1.000
_cell.length_b   1.000
_cell.length_c   1.000
_cell.angle_alpha   90.00
_cell.angle_beta   90.00
_cell.angle_gamma   90.00
#
_symmetry.space_group_name_H-M   'P 1'
#
loop_
_entity.id
_entity.type
_entity.pdbx_description
1 polymer ?
#
loop_
_entity_poly.entity_id
_entity_poly.type
_entity_poly.pdbx_seq_one_letter_code
_entity_poly.pdbx_strand_id
1 'polypeptide(L)'
;MSHQILIVDDDPQIRSLLADYLDNFGFACRAVGDATAMRAALAARPADLVILDLMLPGEDGLSLCRTLRTHGDIPIIMLTARAEAADRIVGLELGADDYVVKPFDPRELVARIHTILRRAAAARQAPAAEANGAGEIAFAGWQLNPLTRVLTSPERLAIPLSNAEFRLLWVFIERPRCVLNRDQLLDAARGRAAEAFDRSIDLLVSRLRQKLQEDPRLPKLLKTIRGEGYLFDTEVVR
;
A
#
# COMPACT_ATOMS: atom_id res chain seq x y z
N MET A 1 22.08 -9.19 2.95
CA MET A 1 21.66 -8.45 4.17
C MET A 1 20.27 -8.95 4.55
N SER A 2 20.04 -9.23 5.83
CA SER A 2 18.70 -9.63 6.30
C SER A 2 17.77 -8.43 6.33
N HIS A 3 16.53 -8.61 5.85
CA HIS A 3 15.52 -7.56 5.93
C HIS A 3 15.08 -7.33 7.38
N GLN A 4 14.90 -6.05 7.73
CA GLN A 4 14.51 -5.61 9.06
C GLN A 4 12.98 -5.54 9.17
N ILE A 5 12.39 -6.41 9.95
CA ILE A 5 10.94 -6.45 10.19
C ILE A 5 10.64 -5.87 11.58
N LEU A 6 9.70 -4.92 11.66
CA LEU A 6 9.17 -4.44 12.92
C LEU A 6 7.79 -5.02 13.16
N ILE A 7 7.63 -5.76 14.25
CA ILE A 7 6.37 -6.36 14.69
C ILE A 7 5.78 -5.48 15.78
N VAL A 8 4.53 -5.06 15.62
CA VAL A 8 3.78 -4.23 16.56
C VAL A 8 2.48 -4.95 16.91
N ASP A 9 2.42 -5.52 18.10
CA ASP A 9 1.29 -6.30 18.60
C ASP A 9 1.31 -6.18 20.13
N ASP A 10 0.19 -6.04 20.80
CA ASP A 10 0.13 -5.90 22.26
C ASP A 10 0.33 -7.24 23.01
N ASP A 11 0.06 -8.35 22.35
CA ASP A 11 0.24 -9.69 22.91
C ASP A 11 1.73 -10.12 22.87
N PRO A 12 2.40 -10.28 24.04
CA PRO A 12 3.80 -10.66 24.08
C PRO A 12 4.06 -12.09 23.55
N GLN A 13 3.07 -12.98 23.61
CA GLN A 13 3.21 -14.34 23.10
C GLN A 13 3.18 -14.34 21.57
N ILE A 14 2.28 -13.57 20.96
CA ILE A 14 2.23 -13.38 19.50
C ILE A 14 3.53 -12.75 19.02
N ARG A 15 4.02 -11.71 19.69
CA ARG A 15 5.29 -11.05 19.34
C ARG A 15 6.46 -12.03 19.32
N SER A 16 6.62 -12.82 20.40
CA SER A 16 7.70 -13.82 20.50
C SER A 16 7.58 -14.88 19.43
N LEU A 17 6.39 -15.46 19.27
CA LEU A 17 6.13 -16.49 18.28
C LEU A 17 6.44 -16.02 16.85
N LEU A 18 6.00 -14.83 16.51
CA LEU A 18 6.24 -14.25 15.18
C LEU A 18 7.72 -13.93 14.95
N ALA A 19 8.39 -13.36 15.94
CA ALA A 19 9.81 -13.03 15.83
C ALA A 19 10.64 -14.31 15.62
N ASP A 20 10.45 -15.31 16.48
CA ASP A 20 11.15 -16.59 16.39
C ASP A 20 10.88 -17.32 15.06
N TYR A 21 9.62 -17.27 14.61
CA TYR A 21 9.27 -17.89 13.34
C TYR A 21 9.90 -17.20 12.15
N LEU A 22 9.85 -15.87 12.09
CA LEU A 22 10.39 -15.09 10.99
C LEU A 22 11.94 -15.11 10.96
N ASP A 23 12.60 -15.19 12.10
CA ASP A 23 14.05 -15.37 12.19
C ASP A 23 14.51 -16.67 11.50
N ASN A 24 13.72 -17.75 11.57
CA ASN A 24 14.01 -19.01 10.87
C ASN A 24 13.97 -18.86 9.34
N PHE A 25 13.35 -17.80 8.83
CA PHE A 25 13.30 -17.46 7.39
C PHE A 25 14.31 -16.36 7.01
N GLY A 26 15.23 -16.02 7.91
CA GLY A 26 16.34 -15.08 7.65
C GLY A 26 15.96 -13.61 7.76
N PHE A 27 14.83 -13.28 8.35
CA PHE A 27 14.47 -11.89 8.68
C PHE A 27 15.10 -11.49 10.02
N ALA A 28 15.46 -10.23 10.16
CA ALA A 28 15.90 -9.70 11.45
C ALA A 28 14.72 -8.94 12.10
N CYS A 29 14.15 -9.54 13.15
CA CYS A 29 12.94 -9.05 13.76
C CYS A 29 13.17 -8.18 15.00
N ARG A 30 12.39 -7.12 15.12
CA ARG A 30 12.21 -6.33 16.35
C ARG A 30 10.73 -6.34 16.68
N ALA A 31 10.39 -6.51 17.96
CA ALA A 31 9.00 -6.59 18.37
C ALA A 31 8.71 -5.58 19.49
N VAL A 32 7.61 -4.85 19.39
CA VAL A 32 7.18 -3.83 20.32
C VAL A 32 5.67 -3.94 20.60
N GLY A 33 5.21 -3.49 21.76
CA GLY A 33 3.85 -3.72 22.23
C GLY A 33 2.87 -2.57 22.02
N ASP A 34 3.33 -1.41 21.60
CA ASP A 34 2.48 -0.22 21.50
C ASP A 34 3.01 0.80 20.49
N ALA A 35 2.21 1.83 20.22
CA ALA A 35 2.50 2.90 19.30
C ALA A 35 3.73 3.74 19.66
N THR A 36 3.93 3.99 20.95
CA THR A 36 5.06 4.80 21.44
C THR A 36 6.37 4.07 21.21
N ALA A 37 6.41 2.79 21.58
CA ALA A 37 7.54 1.92 21.34
C ALA A 37 7.82 1.72 19.85
N MET A 38 6.77 1.64 19.01
CA MET A 38 6.90 1.58 17.56
C MET A 38 7.61 2.83 17.01
N ARG A 39 7.17 4.02 17.39
CA ARG A 39 7.79 5.29 16.95
C ARG A 39 9.25 5.37 17.38
N ALA A 40 9.55 5.03 18.64
CA ALA A 40 10.92 4.99 19.15
C ALA A 40 11.79 3.98 18.39
N ALA A 41 11.27 2.79 18.12
CA ALA A 41 11.97 1.74 17.36
C ALA A 41 12.28 2.16 15.92
N LEU A 42 11.35 2.83 15.24
CA LEU A 42 11.55 3.34 13.88
C LEU A 42 12.53 4.51 13.84
N ALA A 43 12.49 5.40 14.82
CA ALA A 43 13.45 6.51 14.96
C ALA A 43 14.88 6.01 15.22
N ALA A 44 15.03 4.97 16.03
CA ALA A 44 16.34 4.39 16.34
C ALA A 44 16.94 3.63 15.14
N ARG A 45 16.14 2.92 14.37
CA ARG A 45 16.58 2.15 13.20
C ARG A 45 15.42 1.97 12.22
N PRO A 46 15.59 2.30 10.94
CA PRO A 46 14.60 2.02 9.92
C PRO A 46 14.23 0.54 9.84
N ALA A 47 13.01 0.24 9.41
CA ALA A 47 12.56 -1.09 9.09
C ALA A 47 12.25 -1.18 7.59
N ASP A 48 12.40 -2.38 7.02
CA ASP A 48 12.03 -2.65 5.63
C ASP A 48 10.55 -2.98 5.47
N LEU A 49 9.90 -3.43 6.56
CA LEU A 49 8.48 -3.73 6.62
C LEU A 49 7.99 -3.67 8.06
N VAL A 50 6.75 -3.20 8.25
CA VAL A 50 6.05 -3.21 9.55
C VAL A 50 4.90 -4.22 9.48
N ILE A 51 4.82 -5.09 10.49
CA ILE A 51 3.65 -5.93 10.79
C ILE A 51 2.92 -5.24 11.93
N LEU A 52 1.68 -4.81 11.71
CA LEU A 52 0.94 -3.96 12.63
C LEU A 52 -0.39 -4.60 13.03
N ASP A 53 -0.58 -4.86 14.31
CA ASP A 53 -1.90 -5.23 14.81
C ASP A 53 -2.85 -4.02 14.78
N LEU A 54 -4.08 -4.29 14.40
CA LEU A 54 -5.16 -3.29 14.44
C LEU A 54 -5.63 -2.98 15.86
N MET A 55 -5.61 -3.98 16.74
CA MET A 55 -6.18 -3.90 18.08
C MET A 55 -5.13 -3.55 19.13
N LEU A 56 -4.46 -2.41 18.98
CA LEU A 56 -3.49 -1.95 19.96
C LEU A 56 -4.16 -1.15 21.09
N PRO A 57 -3.70 -1.27 22.33
CA PRO A 57 -4.20 -0.46 23.43
C PRO A 57 -3.81 1.01 23.27
N GLY A 58 -4.77 1.89 23.45
CA GLY A 58 -4.56 3.34 23.50
C GLY A 58 -4.58 4.05 22.15
N GLU A 59 -4.08 3.48 21.10
CA GLU A 59 -4.10 4.07 19.75
C GLU A 59 -4.52 3.04 18.71
N ASP A 60 -5.51 3.39 17.90
CA ASP A 60 -6.02 2.54 16.84
C ASP A 60 -4.96 2.27 15.76
N GLY A 61 -4.74 1.01 15.42
CA GLY A 61 -3.79 0.58 14.40
C GLY A 61 -4.06 1.20 13.01
N LEU A 62 -5.29 1.53 12.69
CA LEU A 62 -5.64 2.26 11.47
C LEU A 62 -5.07 3.70 11.50
N SER A 63 -5.17 4.37 12.65
CA SER A 63 -4.59 5.70 12.86
C SER A 63 -3.06 5.67 12.74
N LEU A 64 -2.43 4.63 13.30
CA LEU A 64 -0.99 4.40 13.18
C LEU A 64 -0.56 4.16 11.72
N CYS A 65 -1.30 3.35 10.98
CA CYS A 65 -1.04 3.13 9.57
C CYS A 65 -1.09 4.45 8.78
N ARG A 66 -2.10 5.29 9.04
CA ARG A 66 -2.21 6.62 8.44
C ARG A 66 -0.99 7.48 8.76
N THR A 67 -0.59 7.51 10.04
CA THR A 67 0.57 8.26 10.49
C THR A 67 1.86 7.78 9.83
N LEU A 68 2.08 6.47 9.74
CA LEU A 68 3.25 5.91 9.04
C LEU A 68 3.29 6.33 7.56
N ARG A 69 2.13 6.39 6.91
CA ARG A 69 2.02 6.82 5.50
C ARG A 69 2.28 8.30 5.28
N THR A 70 2.04 9.15 6.26
CA THR A 70 2.40 10.57 6.13
C THR A 70 3.91 10.81 6.24
N HIS A 71 4.64 9.88 6.85
CA HIS A 71 6.08 10.00 7.10
C HIS A 71 6.94 9.17 6.15
N GLY A 72 6.35 8.31 5.30
CA GLY A 72 7.09 7.50 4.35
C GLY A 72 6.33 6.33 3.74
N ASP A 73 6.99 5.65 2.81
CA ASP A 73 6.45 4.53 2.04
C ASP A 73 6.89 3.16 2.59
N ILE A 74 7.13 3.06 3.91
CA ILE A 74 7.50 1.78 4.52
C ILE A 74 6.37 0.75 4.31
N PRO A 75 6.65 -0.46 3.80
CA PRO A 75 5.63 -1.48 3.63
C PRO A 75 4.97 -1.89 4.95
N ILE A 76 3.63 -2.02 4.94
CA ILE A 76 2.83 -2.37 6.12
C ILE A 76 1.94 -3.56 5.81
N ILE A 77 2.04 -4.62 6.63
CA ILE A 77 1.07 -5.71 6.70
C ILE A 77 0.26 -5.53 7.97
N MET A 78 -1.06 -5.45 7.84
CA MET A 78 -1.94 -5.38 9.00
C MET A 78 -2.37 -6.77 9.46
N LEU A 79 -2.32 -7.00 10.78
CA LEU A 79 -2.93 -8.16 11.42
C LEU A 79 -4.25 -7.76 12.06
N THR A 80 -5.26 -8.62 12.00
CA THR A 80 -6.57 -8.34 12.58
C THR A 80 -7.27 -9.60 13.07
N ALA A 81 -7.92 -9.50 14.21
CA ALA A 81 -8.81 -10.54 14.71
C ALA A 81 -10.22 -10.49 14.05
N ARG A 82 -10.55 -9.38 13.38
CA ARG A 82 -11.87 -9.20 12.77
C ARG A 82 -11.83 -9.59 11.30
N ALA A 83 -12.62 -10.61 10.98
CA ALA A 83 -12.85 -11.05 9.60
C ALA A 83 -13.85 -10.14 8.85
N GLU A 84 -14.39 -9.10 9.49
CA GLU A 84 -15.36 -8.22 8.86
C GLU A 84 -14.72 -7.51 7.66
N ALA A 85 -15.39 -7.61 6.53
CA ALA A 85 -14.93 -7.05 5.27
C ALA A 85 -14.65 -5.53 5.40
N ALA A 86 -15.38 -4.83 6.25
CA ALA A 86 -15.24 -3.41 6.52
C ALA A 86 -13.84 -3.04 7.08
N ASP A 87 -13.35 -3.73 8.11
CA ASP A 87 -12.05 -3.42 8.73
C ASP A 87 -10.87 -3.71 7.79
N ARG A 88 -11.00 -4.76 6.98
CA ARG A 88 -10.01 -5.12 5.95
C ARG A 88 -9.90 -4.05 4.87
N ILE A 89 -11.02 -3.50 4.48
CA ILE A 89 -11.14 -2.46 3.48
C ILE A 89 -10.50 -1.17 3.98
N VAL A 90 -10.87 -0.74 5.19
CA VAL A 90 -10.32 0.46 5.83
C VAL A 90 -8.81 0.38 5.97
N GLY A 91 -8.25 -0.78 6.34
CA GLY A 91 -6.80 -0.97 6.44
C GLY A 91 -6.05 -0.78 5.11
N LEU A 92 -6.55 -1.39 4.03
CA LEU A 92 -5.98 -1.24 2.70
C LEU A 92 -6.14 0.19 2.16
N GLU A 93 -7.25 0.84 2.45
CA GLU A 93 -7.56 2.21 2.07
C GLU A 93 -6.68 3.23 2.79
N LEU A 94 -6.32 2.95 4.04
CA LEU A 94 -5.38 3.76 4.79
C LEU A 94 -3.92 3.56 4.35
N GLY A 95 -3.70 2.66 3.37
CA GLY A 95 -2.42 2.49 2.70
C GLY A 95 -1.60 1.29 3.17
N ALA A 96 -2.19 0.33 3.87
CA ALA A 96 -1.54 -0.95 4.10
C ALA A 96 -1.29 -1.67 2.77
N ASP A 97 -0.15 -2.37 2.68
CA ASP A 97 0.22 -3.11 1.47
C ASP A 97 -0.44 -4.47 1.42
N ASP A 98 -0.73 -5.04 2.57
CA ASP A 98 -1.46 -6.29 2.71
C ASP A 98 -2.09 -6.43 4.09
N TYR A 99 -2.78 -7.55 4.29
CA TYR A 99 -3.70 -7.79 5.37
C TYR A 99 -3.84 -9.27 5.68
N VAL A 100 -3.72 -9.64 6.92
CA VAL A 100 -3.77 -11.02 7.39
C VAL A 100 -4.76 -11.13 8.56
N VAL A 101 -5.71 -12.05 8.45
CA VAL A 101 -6.73 -12.27 9.49
C VAL A 101 -6.23 -13.31 10.48
N LYS A 102 -6.30 -12.99 11.77
CA LYS A 102 -6.04 -13.94 12.88
C LYS A 102 -7.29 -14.85 13.05
N PRO A 103 -7.09 -16.18 13.24
CA PRO A 103 -5.84 -16.92 13.18
C PRO A 103 -5.36 -17.15 11.73
N PHE A 104 -4.05 -17.08 11.50
CA PHE A 104 -3.42 -17.26 10.20
C PHE A 104 -2.33 -18.35 10.22
N ASP A 105 -2.06 -18.92 9.07
CA ASP A 105 -0.88 -19.77 8.89
C ASP A 105 0.39 -18.88 8.79
N PRO A 106 1.40 -19.06 9.66
CA PRO A 106 2.62 -18.28 9.58
C PRO A 106 3.34 -18.36 8.24
N ARG A 107 3.18 -19.45 7.48
CA ARG A 107 3.72 -19.59 6.11
C ARG A 107 3.07 -18.61 5.15
N GLU A 108 1.78 -18.33 5.31
CA GLU A 108 1.08 -17.31 4.52
C GLU A 108 1.70 -15.93 4.75
N LEU A 109 1.95 -15.58 6.02
CA LEU A 109 2.58 -14.30 6.37
C LEU A 109 3.98 -14.17 5.73
N VAL A 110 4.82 -15.21 5.81
CA VAL A 110 6.15 -15.25 5.17
C VAL A 110 6.05 -15.03 3.66
N ALA A 111 5.14 -15.71 2.97
CA ALA A 111 4.94 -15.56 1.52
C ALA A 111 4.53 -14.13 1.14
N ARG A 112 3.70 -13.49 1.96
CA ARG A 112 3.27 -12.10 1.78
C ARG A 112 4.42 -11.12 2.01
N ILE A 113 5.21 -11.30 3.07
CA ILE A 113 6.42 -10.52 3.37
C ILE A 113 7.39 -10.57 2.19
N HIS A 114 7.74 -11.77 1.71
CA HIS A 114 8.63 -11.91 0.56
C HIS A 114 8.11 -11.20 -0.69
N THR A 115 6.81 -11.31 -0.95
CA THR A 115 6.18 -10.67 -2.11
C THR A 115 6.27 -9.14 -2.03
N ILE A 116 6.02 -8.56 -0.86
CA ILE A 116 6.05 -7.12 -0.63
C ILE A 116 7.49 -6.60 -0.68
N LEU A 117 8.43 -7.26 0.00
CA LEU A 117 9.83 -6.85 0.02
C LEU A 117 10.48 -6.94 -1.38
N ARG A 118 10.17 -7.98 -2.15
CA ARG A 118 10.63 -8.09 -3.54
C ARG A 118 10.16 -6.91 -4.39
N ARG A 119 8.91 -6.47 -4.23
CA ARG A 119 8.37 -5.29 -4.93
C ARG A 119 9.06 -4.00 -4.50
N ALA A 120 9.24 -3.82 -3.19
CA ALA A 120 9.94 -2.66 -2.65
C ALA A 120 11.41 -2.60 -3.10
N ALA A 121 12.09 -3.75 -3.16
CA ALA A 121 13.45 -3.85 -3.68
C ALA A 121 13.52 -3.54 -5.19
N ALA A 122 12.59 -4.06 -6.00
CA ALA A 122 12.50 -3.77 -7.42
C ALA A 122 12.26 -2.27 -7.68
N ALA A 123 11.43 -1.62 -6.86
CA ALA A 123 11.21 -0.18 -6.92
C ALA A 123 12.47 0.64 -6.60
N ARG A 124 13.30 0.18 -5.64
CA ARG A 124 14.56 0.86 -5.26
C ARG A 124 15.70 0.60 -6.27
N GLN A 125 15.67 -0.53 -6.98
CA GLN A 125 16.74 -0.96 -7.88
C GLN A 125 16.44 -0.70 -9.35
N ALA A 126 15.24 -0.24 -9.71
CA ALA A 126 14.94 0.12 -11.08
C ALA A 126 15.85 1.28 -11.52
N PRO A 127 16.95 1.01 -12.27
CA PRO A 127 17.67 2.10 -12.91
C PRO A 127 16.71 2.69 -13.94
N ALA A 128 16.61 4.00 -13.96
CA ALA A 128 15.76 4.75 -14.89
C ALA A 128 16.10 4.53 -16.39
N ALA A 129 16.96 3.59 -16.72
CA ALA A 129 17.55 3.46 -18.07
C ALA A 129 17.22 2.18 -18.84
N GLU A 130 16.66 1.12 -18.23
CA GLU A 130 16.53 -0.19 -18.92
C GLU A 130 15.13 -0.83 -18.87
N ALA A 131 14.08 -0.06 -18.62
CA ALA A 131 12.71 -0.55 -18.61
C ALA A 131 12.06 -0.49 -20.03
N ASN A 132 12.79 -0.86 -21.08
CA ASN A 132 12.20 -1.12 -22.38
C ASN A 132 11.88 -2.61 -22.52
N GLY A 133 10.87 -3.09 -21.79
CA GLY A 133 10.41 -4.47 -21.84
C GLY A 133 8.92 -4.57 -22.13
N ALA A 134 8.54 -5.53 -22.97
CA ALA A 134 7.17 -5.82 -23.37
C ALA A 134 6.19 -5.85 -22.19
N GLY A 135 5.20 -4.96 -22.18
CA GLY A 135 4.13 -4.89 -21.19
C GLY A 135 4.11 -3.63 -20.31
N GLU A 136 4.94 -2.63 -20.59
CA GLU A 136 4.84 -1.33 -19.92
C GLU A 136 3.67 -0.52 -20.46
N ILE A 137 2.97 0.13 -19.56
CA ILE A 137 1.84 1.00 -19.88
C ILE A 137 2.28 2.44 -19.76
N ALA A 138 2.15 3.20 -20.83
CA ALA A 138 2.51 4.61 -20.87
C ALA A 138 1.27 5.52 -20.91
N PHE A 139 1.32 6.63 -20.17
CA PHE A 139 0.29 7.67 -20.20
C PHE A 139 0.91 9.01 -19.78
N ALA A 140 0.64 10.07 -20.50
CA ALA A 140 1.09 11.44 -20.21
C ALA A 140 2.58 11.56 -19.80
N GLY A 141 3.47 10.76 -20.40
CA GLY A 141 4.90 10.71 -20.07
C GLY A 141 5.25 9.81 -18.87
N TRP A 142 4.28 9.29 -18.16
CA TRP A 142 4.45 8.29 -17.11
C TRP A 142 4.54 6.88 -17.70
N GLN A 143 5.26 5.99 -17.02
CA GLN A 143 5.36 4.57 -17.36
C GLN A 143 5.00 3.73 -16.14
N LEU A 144 4.09 2.79 -16.30
CA LEU A 144 3.71 1.84 -15.26
C LEU A 144 4.17 0.44 -15.64
N ASN A 145 4.97 -0.17 -14.79
CA ASN A 145 5.28 -1.59 -14.90
C ASN A 145 4.27 -2.40 -14.06
N PRO A 146 3.38 -3.18 -14.68
CA PRO A 146 2.33 -3.90 -13.97
C PRO A 146 2.87 -5.07 -13.12
N LEU A 147 4.03 -5.61 -13.44
CA LEU A 147 4.64 -6.73 -12.70
C LEU A 147 5.29 -6.25 -11.40
N THR A 148 6.07 -5.18 -11.48
CA THR A 148 6.76 -4.61 -10.33
C THR A 148 5.91 -3.61 -9.55
N ARG A 149 4.83 -3.09 -10.17
CA ARG A 149 3.95 -2.01 -9.67
C ARG A 149 4.69 -0.71 -9.42
N VAL A 150 5.75 -0.50 -10.16
CA VAL A 150 6.52 0.74 -10.13
C VAL A 150 5.97 1.69 -11.16
N LEU A 151 5.71 2.91 -10.73
CA LEU A 151 5.37 4.03 -11.57
C LEU A 151 6.64 4.84 -11.82
N THR A 152 7.00 5.07 -13.07
CA THR A 152 8.16 5.90 -13.45
C THR A 152 7.65 7.25 -13.94
N SER A 153 8.15 8.33 -13.34
CA SER A 153 7.77 9.69 -13.73
C SER A 153 8.41 10.11 -15.05
N PRO A 154 7.93 11.20 -15.69
CA PRO A 154 8.57 11.78 -16.88
C PRO A 154 10.05 12.13 -16.65
N GLU A 155 10.44 12.47 -15.41
CA GLU A 155 11.82 12.74 -14.99
C GLU A 155 12.61 11.46 -14.68
N ARG A 156 12.04 10.29 -14.99
CA ARG A 156 12.62 8.96 -14.76
C ARG A 156 12.85 8.60 -13.29
N LEU A 157 12.04 9.14 -12.38
CA LEU A 157 12.03 8.76 -10.99
C LEU A 157 11.12 7.55 -10.77
N ALA A 158 11.62 6.51 -10.13
CA ALA A 158 10.82 5.34 -9.77
C ALA A 158 10.00 5.64 -8.50
N ILE A 159 8.69 5.55 -8.60
CA ILE A 159 7.74 5.81 -7.52
C ILE A 159 6.99 4.52 -7.20
N PRO A 160 7.22 3.93 -6.02
CA PRO A 160 6.50 2.72 -5.62
C PRO A 160 5.03 3.03 -5.33
N LEU A 161 4.13 2.17 -5.81
CA LEU A 161 2.72 2.22 -5.49
C LEU A 161 2.37 1.15 -4.45
N SER A 162 1.59 1.52 -3.44
CA SER A 162 0.93 0.54 -2.58
C SER A 162 -0.05 -0.32 -3.39
N ASN A 163 -0.50 -1.44 -2.83
CA ASN A 163 -1.48 -2.30 -3.49
C ASN A 163 -2.78 -1.56 -3.86
N ALA A 164 -3.24 -0.70 -2.97
CA ALA A 164 -4.47 0.07 -3.16
C ALA A 164 -4.30 1.15 -4.25
N GLU A 165 -3.19 1.89 -4.23
CA GLU A 165 -2.86 2.90 -5.23
C GLU A 165 -2.68 2.28 -6.63
N PHE A 166 -1.99 1.13 -6.70
CA PHE A 166 -1.82 0.40 -7.95
C PHE A 166 -3.17 -0.07 -8.52
N ARG A 167 -4.04 -0.67 -7.68
CA ARG A 167 -5.36 -1.12 -8.13
C ARG A 167 -6.21 0.04 -8.62
N LEU A 168 -6.22 1.15 -7.88
CA LEU A 168 -6.95 2.33 -8.29
C LEU A 168 -6.44 2.89 -9.63
N LEU A 169 -5.12 3.03 -9.78
CA LEU A 169 -4.52 3.47 -11.03
C LEU A 169 -4.84 2.50 -12.17
N TRP A 170 -4.82 1.19 -11.90
CA TRP A 170 -5.13 0.16 -12.88
C TRP A 170 -6.57 0.30 -13.41
N VAL A 171 -7.54 0.54 -12.52
CA VAL A 171 -8.94 0.76 -12.91
C VAL A 171 -9.08 1.96 -13.85
N PHE A 172 -8.36 3.04 -13.58
CA PHE A 172 -8.34 4.22 -14.45
C PHE A 172 -7.65 3.94 -15.79
N ILE A 173 -6.58 3.17 -15.80
CA ILE A 173 -5.86 2.76 -17.01
C ILE A 173 -6.73 1.84 -17.89
N GLU A 174 -7.55 1.00 -17.31
CA GLU A 174 -8.48 0.15 -18.06
C GLU A 174 -9.64 0.92 -18.67
N ARG A 175 -10.02 2.06 -18.08
CA ARG A 175 -11.15 2.90 -18.50
C ARG A 175 -10.75 4.37 -18.65
N PRO A 176 -9.77 4.68 -19.52
CA PRO A 176 -9.33 6.05 -19.73
C PRO A 176 -10.47 6.89 -20.32
N ARG A 177 -10.51 8.16 -19.95
CA ARG A 177 -11.52 9.13 -20.39
C ARG A 177 -12.98 8.77 -20.04
N CYS A 178 -13.17 7.84 -19.09
CA CYS A 178 -14.48 7.51 -18.54
C CYS A 178 -14.63 8.11 -17.15
N VAL A 179 -15.79 8.72 -16.89
CA VAL A 179 -16.15 9.13 -15.53
C VAL A 179 -16.53 7.88 -14.75
N LEU A 180 -15.84 7.64 -13.65
CA LEU A 180 -16.11 6.53 -12.75
C LEU A 180 -16.63 7.09 -11.43
N ASN A 181 -17.81 6.63 -11.00
CA ASN A 181 -18.34 7.01 -9.71
C ASN A 181 -17.59 6.30 -8.56
N ARG A 182 -17.82 6.74 -7.33
CA ARG A 182 -17.12 6.21 -6.16
C ARG A 182 -17.36 4.73 -5.96
N ASP A 183 -18.58 4.27 -6.15
CA ASP A 183 -18.95 2.85 -6.00
C ASP A 183 -18.23 1.99 -7.04
N GLN A 184 -18.20 2.41 -8.30
CA GLN A 184 -17.47 1.71 -9.37
C GLN A 184 -15.97 1.63 -9.10
N LEU A 185 -15.37 2.69 -8.56
CA LEU A 185 -13.96 2.71 -8.19
C LEU A 185 -13.70 1.81 -6.99
N LEU A 186 -14.60 1.83 -6.01
CA LEU A 186 -14.53 0.96 -4.85
C LEU A 186 -14.62 -0.51 -5.27
N ASP A 187 -15.62 -0.89 -6.03
CA ASP A 187 -15.84 -2.27 -6.47
C ASP A 187 -14.67 -2.79 -7.31
N ALA A 188 -14.17 -1.98 -8.22
CA ALA A 188 -13.07 -2.36 -9.09
C ALA A 188 -11.71 -2.40 -8.36
N ALA A 189 -11.47 -1.49 -7.41
CA ALA A 189 -10.23 -1.48 -6.63
C ALA A 189 -10.19 -2.55 -5.53
N ARG A 190 -11.34 -3.02 -5.05
CA ARG A 190 -11.46 -3.97 -3.93
C ARG A 190 -11.36 -5.44 -4.32
N GLY A 191 -11.72 -5.83 -5.56
CA GLY A 191 -11.99 -7.24 -5.81
C GLY A 191 -13.14 -7.71 -4.87
N ARG A 192 -13.69 -8.84 -4.98
CA ARG A 192 -14.91 -9.45 -4.41
C ARG A 192 -15.41 -9.09 -2.97
N ALA A 193 -15.03 -7.99 -2.35
CA ALA A 193 -15.48 -7.60 -1.00
C ALA A 193 -15.99 -6.16 -0.99
N ALA A 194 -17.21 -5.97 -1.51
CA ALA A 194 -17.94 -4.72 -1.41
C ALA A 194 -18.82 -4.74 -0.17
N GLU A 195 -18.63 -3.76 0.73
CA GLU A 195 -19.70 -3.06 1.45
C GLU A 195 -19.08 -1.98 2.36
N ALA A 196 -19.69 -0.79 2.27
CA ALA A 196 -19.49 0.40 3.10
C ALA A 196 -18.08 1.05 3.10
N PHE A 197 -17.88 2.10 2.26
CA PHE A 197 -17.17 3.33 2.68
C PHE A 197 -16.92 4.28 1.50
N ASP A 198 -17.76 5.30 1.40
CA ASP A 198 -17.76 6.34 0.36
C ASP A 198 -16.57 7.35 0.50
N ARG A 199 -15.95 7.41 1.70
CA ARG A 199 -14.89 8.41 1.98
C ARG A 199 -13.46 7.93 1.69
N SER A 200 -13.26 6.68 1.45
CA SER A 200 -11.93 6.09 1.28
C SER A 200 -11.33 6.30 -0.10
N ILE A 201 -12.16 6.31 -1.14
CA ILE A 201 -11.72 6.58 -2.51
C ILE A 201 -11.14 7.99 -2.63
N ASP A 202 -11.73 8.98 -1.98
CA ASP A 202 -11.25 10.35 -2.02
C ASP A 202 -9.82 10.48 -1.47
N LEU A 203 -9.51 9.70 -0.41
CA LEU A 203 -8.17 9.64 0.17
C LEU A 203 -7.18 8.92 -0.77
N LEU A 204 -7.58 7.79 -1.36
CA LEU A 204 -6.75 7.08 -2.32
C LEU A 204 -6.47 7.91 -3.58
N VAL A 205 -7.47 8.60 -4.09
CA VAL A 205 -7.33 9.56 -5.21
C VAL A 205 -6.37 10.67 -4.83
N SER A 206 -6.49 11.23 -3.62
CA SER A 206 -5.58 12.28 -3.14
C SER A 206 -4.13 11.80 -3.10
N ARG A 207 -3.88 10.60 -2.60
CA ARG A 207 -2.54 9.99 -2.58
C ARG A 207 -2.01 9.69 -3.97
N LEU A 208 -2.86 9.14 -4.84
CA LEU A 208 -2.48 8.87 -6.21
C LEU A 208 -2.11 10.17 -6.96
N ARG A 209 -2.84 11.27 -6.72
CA ARG A 209 -2.48 12.60 -7.24
C ARG A 209 -1.10 13.04 -6.75
N GLN A 210 -0.80 12.86 -5.45
CA GLN A 210 0.53 13.17 -4.91
C GLN A 210 1.62 12.35 -5.60
N LYS A 211 1.40 11.04 -5.82
CA LYS A 211 2.34 10.17 -6.54
C LYS A 211 2.50 10.60 -8.01
N LEU A 212 1.44 11.06 -8.64
CA LEU A 212 1.43 11.64 -9.98
C LEU A 212 1.90 13.10 -10.03
N GLN A 213 2.37 13.64 -8.90
CA GLN A 213 2.88 15.02 -8.77
C GLN A 213 1.88 16.09 -9.27
N GLU A 214 0.58 15.83 -9.09
CA GLU A 214 -0.48 16.73 -9.49
C GLU A 214 -0.80 17.77 -8.41
N ASP A 215 -1.09 19.01 -8.84
CA ASP A 215 -1.67 20.01 -7.94
C ASP A 215 -3.09 19.57 -7.53
N PRO A 216 -3.36 19.37 -6.22
CA PRO A 216 -4.69 18.97 -5.76
C PRO A 216 -5.82 19.95 -6.13
N ARG A 217 -5.48 21.22 -6.36
CA ARG A 217 -6.45 22.27 -6.73
C ARG A 217 -6.75 22.30 -8.23
N LEU A 218 -5.79 21.86 -9.05
CA LEU A 218 -5.89 21.88 -10.52
C LEU A 218 -5.35 20.57 -11.11
N PRO A 219 -5.94 19.42 -10.79
CA PRO A 219 -5.48 18.13 -11.30
C PRO A 219 -5.71 18.06 -12.81
N LYS A 220 -4.67 17.63 -13.55
CA LYS A 220 -4.70 17.52 -15.01
C LYS A 220 -5.07 16.13 -15.48
N LEU A 221 -4.50 15.10 -14.85
CA LEU A 221 -4.70 13.69 -15.22
C LEU A 221 -5.91 13.10 -14.50
N LEU A 222 -5.97 13.25 -13.18
CA LEU A 222 -7.01 12.65 -12.37
C LEU A 222 -7.98 13.70 -11.87
N LYS A 223 -8.98 14.04 -12.69
CA LYS A 223 -9.94 15.13 -12.45
C LYS A 223 -11.09 14.67 -11.56
N THR A 224 -11.62 15.61 -10.75
CA THR A 224 -12.87 15.41 -10.00
C THR A 224 -14.02 15.99 -10.81
N ILE A 225 -15.02 15.18 -11.10
CA ILE A 225 -16.27 15.60 -11.72
C ILE A 225 -17.32 15.69 -10.61
N ARG A 226 -17.69 16.93 -10.26
CA ARG A 226 -18.59 17.19 -9.11
C ARG A 226 -19.91 16.46 -9.26
N GLY A 227 -20.29 15.73 -8.22
CA GLY A 227 -21.54 14.96 -8.17
C GLY A 227 -21.50 13.62 -8.92
N GLU A 228 -20.48 13.35 -9.75
CA GLU A 228 -20.40 12.15 -10.58
C GLU A 228 -19.27 11.20 -10.18
N GLY A 229 -18.06 11.74 -9.89
CA GLY A 229 -16.91 10.91 -9.51
C GLY A 229 -15.57 11.43 -10.00
N TYR A 230 -14.78 10.57 -10.61
CA TYR A 230 -13.43 10.87 -11.07
C TYR A 230 -13.22 10.47 -12.52
N LEU A 231 -12.39 11.24 -13.22
CA LEU A 231 -12.05 11.05 -14.63
C LEU A 231 -10.52 10.98 -14.77
N PHE A 232 -10.01 9.95 -15.41
CA PHE A 232 -8.61 9.88 -15.84
C PHE A 232 -8.48 10.42 -17.26
N ASP A 233 -8.11 11.70 -17.36
CA ASP A 233 -8.14 12.45 -18.61
C ASP A 233 -6.81 12.37 -19.37
N THR A 234 -6.49 11.19 -19.86
CA THR A 234 -5.30 10.96 -20.68
C THR A 234 -5.50 9.78 -21.62
N GLU A 235 -4.63 9.67 -22.62
CA GLU A 235 -4.50 8.48 -23.45
C GLU A 235 -3.57 7.48 -22.75
N VAL A 236 -3.86 6.19 -22.95
CA VAL A 236 -3.07 5.08 -22.41
C VAL A 236 -2.56 4.26 -23.59
N VAL A 237 -1.25 4.03 -23.62
CA VAL A 237 -0.54 3.22 -24.61
C VAL A 237 -0.02 1.96 -23.94
N ARG A 238 -0.25 0.79 -24.54
CA ARG A 238 0.17 -0.54 -24.02
C ARG A 238 1.16 -1.19 -24.96
#